data_b4eb059717071464673362dd66b3cd8b
#
_entry.id   b4eb059717071464673362dd66b3cd8b
#
_cell.length_a   1.000
_cell.length_b   1.000
_cell.length_c   1.000
_cell.angle_alpha   90.00
_cell.angle_beta   90.00
_cell.angle_gamma   90.00
#
_symmetry.space_group_name_H-M   'P 1'
#
loop_
_entity.id
_entity.type
_entity.pdbx_description
1 polymer ?
#
loop_
_entity_poly.entity_id
_entity_poly.type
_entity_poly.pdbx_seq_one_letter_code
_entity_poly.pdbx_strand_id
1 'polypeptide(L)'
;METKEFLSKIYEGCSDGFLTITMLPERKTLWFRHDELFKASEIAKKYGSKTNTFFGVGLRKSIFKNGFRGSERDISCVTTLYADIDIKSEAHKEISLPNSIAEATDFLNSLKIKPSIIVNSGNGIHCYWLIDKPFIIETEDDRKYISSIFKGFGRYVNSEAKKLEWKIDSVYDLARIL
;
A
#
# COMPACT_ATOMS: atom_id res chain seq x y z
N MET A 1 9.18 -10.68 -9.00
CA MET A 1 9.66 -9.28 -8.99
C MET A 1 10.49 -9.07 -7.74
N GLU A 2 11.67 -8.51 -7.88
CA GLU A 2 12.56 -8.21 -6.76
C GLU A 2 12.11 -6.96 -5.99
N THR A 3 12.45 -6.88 -4.68
CA THR A 3 12.03 -5.75 -3.82
C THR A 3 12.42 -4.38 -4.37
N LYS A 4 13.63 -4.25 -4.92
CA LYS A 4 14.08 -2.99 -5.56
C LYS A 4 13.21 -2.62 -6.76
N GLU A 5 12.94 -3.58 -7.64
CA GLU A 5 12.09 -3.38 -8.82
C GLU A 5 10.66 -2.97 -8.41
N PHE A 6 10.12 -3.63 -7.39
CA PHE A 6 8.81 -3.29 -6.83
C PHE A 6 8.77 -1.83 -6.33
N LEU A 7 9.72 -1.43 -5.47
CA LEU A 7 9.77 -0.07 -4.97
C LEU A 7 9.99 0.94 -6.09
N SER A 8 10.78 0.59 -7.12
CA SER A 8 11.00 1.45 -8.28
C SER A 8 9.71 1.69 -9.07
N LYS A 9 8.86 0.67 -9.23
CA LYS A 9 7.55 0.82 -9.88
C LYS A 9 6.57 1.63 -9.03
N ILE A 10 6.57 1.39 -7.70
CA ILE A 10 5.67 2.12 -6.78
C ILE A 10 5.99 3.62 -6.77
N TYR A 11 7.26 4.02 -6.80
CA TYR A 11 7.65 5.42 -6.68
C TYR A 11 8.14 6.03 -8.00
N GLU A 12 7.79 5.41 -9.13
CA GLU A 12 8.16 5.90 -10.45
C GLU A 12 7.66 7.34 -10.67
N GLY A 13 8.54 8.18 -11.21
CA GLY A 13 8.24 9.59 -11.51
C GLY A 13 8.22 10.53 -10.31
N CYS A 14 8.41 10.03 -9.07
CA CYS A 14 8.55 10.92 -7.90
C CYS A 14 9.88 11.67 -7.96
N SER A 15 9.84 12.98 -7.74
CA SER A 15 11.00 13.87 -7.76
C SER A 15 11.46 14.32 -6.38
N ASP A 16 10.61 14.13 -5.34
CA ASP A 16 10.92 14.53 -3.96
C ASP A 16 10.13 13.68 -2.94
N GLY A 17 10.56 13.76 -1.68
CA GLY A 17 9.91 13.10 -0.55
C GLY A 17 10.70 11.91 0.01
N PHE A 18 10.13 11.32 1.05
CA PHE A 18 10.72 10.24 1.80
C PHE A 18 9.82 9.01 1.81
N LEU A 19 10.36 7.86 1.44
CA LEU A 19 9.72 6.57 1.67
C LEU A 19 10.09 6.03 3.06
N THR A 20 9.25 5.17 3.60
CA THR A 20 9.47 4.55 4.91
C THR A 20 9.51 3.04 4.79
N ILE A 21 10.43 2.42 5.56
CA ILE A 21 10.41 0.99 5.87
C ILE A 21 10.14 0.86 7.36
N THR A 22 9.04 0.23 7.71
CA THR A 22 8.55 0.12 9.09
C THR A 22 8.54 -1.33 9.54
N MET A 23 9.12 -1.63 10.68
CA MET A 23 9.14 -2.94 11.33
C MET A 23 8.12 -2.99 12.47
N LEU A 24 7.32 -4.04 12.51
CA LEU A 24 6.36 -4.34 13.58
C LEU A 24 6.65 -5.73 14.16
N PRO A 25 6.53 -5.94 15.47
CA PRO A 25 5.92 -5.03 16.47
C PRO A 25 6.84 -3.96 17.05
N GLU A 26 8.11 -3.88 16.65
CA GLU A 26 9.13 -2.99 17.23
C GLU A 26 8.81 -1.51 17.07
N ARG A 27 7.87 -1.16 16.21
CA ARG A 27 7.47 0.22 15.87
C ARG A 27 8.66 1.08 15.44
N LYS A 28 9.59 0.46 14.71
CA LYS A 28 10.77 1.13 14.17
C LYS A 28 10.53 1.53 12.72
N THR A 29 10.69 2.81 12.40
CA THR A 29 10.60 3.32 11.03
C THR A 29 11.95 3.85 10.59
N LEU A 30 12.41 3.39 9.44
CA LEU A 30 13.58 3.88 8.74
C LEU A 30 13.15 4.68 7.52
N TRP A 31 13.92 5.72 7.22
CA TRP A 31 13.58 6.73 6.24
C TRP A 31 14.61 6.78 5.14
N PHE A 32 14.15 6.89 3.91
CA PHE A 32 14.97 6.95 2.72
C PHE A 32 14.43 8.05 1.80
N ARG A 33 15.31 8.76 1.13
CA ARG A 33 14.88 9.66 0.06
C ARG A 33 14.25 8.84 -1.07
N HIS A 34 13.40 9.47 -1.86
CA HIS A 34 12.72 8.84 -3.00
C HIS A 34 13.69 8.18 -4.00
N ASP A 35 14.95 8.62 -4.08
CA ASP A 35 16.00 8.09 -4.96
C ASP A 35 16.90 7.02 -4.29
N GLU A 36 16.76 6.77 -2.98
CA GLU A 36 17.54 5.77 -2.25
C GLU A 36 16.91 4.36 -2.27
N LEU A 37 16.23 3.99 -3.35
CA LEU A 37 15.46 2.75 -3.45
C LEU A 37 16.28 1.48 -3.26
N PHE A 38 17.55 1.50 -3.69
CA PHE A 38 18.45 0.38 -3.45
C PHE A 38 18.68 0.16 -1.95
N LYS A 39 19.03 1.22 -1.20
CA LYS A 39 19.24 1.13 0.25
C LYS A 39 17.97 0.67 0.96
N ALA A 40 16.82 1.22 0.58
CA ALA A 40 15.53 0.84 1.14
C ALA A 40 15.24 -0.64 0.90
N SER A 41 15.50 -1.16 -0.30
CA SER A 41 15.29 -2.56 -0.65
C SER A 41 16.19 -3.52 0.14
N GLU A 42 17.47 -3.19 0.32
CA GLU A 42 18.39 -3.99 1.11
C GLU A 42 17.99 -4.03 2.60
N ILE A 43 17.53 -2.91 3.11
CA ILE A 43 17.00 -2.83 4.48
C ILE A 43 15.69 -3.64 4.61
N ALA A 44 14.78 -3.52 3.64
CA ALA A 44 13.54 -4.31 3.65
C ALA A 44 13.82 -5.81 3.62
N LYS A 45 14.73 -6.28 2.77
CA LYS A 45 15.17 -7.69 2.72
C LYS A 45 15.81 -8.14 4.05
N LYS A 46 16.72 -7.33 4.59
CA LYS A 46 17.43 -7.62 5.85
C LYS A 46 16.49 -7.81 7.04
N TYR A 47 15.49 -6.95 7.15
CA TYR A 47 14.53 -7.01 8.25
C TYR A 47 13.38 -7.96 7.96
N GLY A 48 12.92 -8.07 6.72
CA GLY A 48 11.82 -8.96 6.32
C GLY A 48 12.09 -10.44 6.57
N SER A 49 13.38 -10.85 6.70
CA SER A 49 13.75 -12.20 7.14
C SER A 49 13.61 -12.43 8.65
N LYS A 50 13.33 -11.39 9.44
CA LYS A 50 13.37 -11.43 10.92
C LYS A 50 12.09 -10.93 11.57
N THR A 51 11.38 -10.02 10.93
CA THR A 51 10.20 -9.36 11.48
C THR A 51 9.28 -8.88 10.36
N ASN A 52 8.02 -8.60 10.70
CA ASN A 52 7.07 -8.04 9.74
C ASN A 52 7.55 -6.66 9.30
N THR A 53 7.83 -6.54 8.01
CA THR A 53 8.43 -5.34 7.43
C THR A 53 7.50 -4.78 6.36
N PHE A 54 7.16 -3.53 6.50
CA PHE A 54 6.17 -2.81 5.69
C PHE A 54 6.81 -1.59 5.03
N PHE A 55 6.36 -1.23 3.85
CA PHE A 55 6.71 0.04 3.21
C PHE A 55 5.54 1.03 3.26
N GLY A 56 5.82 2.33 3.22
CA GLY A 56 4.78 3.36 3.20
C GLY A 56 4.31 3.64 1.78
N VAL A 57 3.03 3.48 1.47
CA VAL A 57 2.49 3.62 0.10
C VAL A 57 2.71 5.03 -0.47
N GLY A 58 2.42 6.09 0.30
CA GLY A 58 2.69 7.47 -0.12
C GLY A 58 4.06 7.96 0.37
N LEU A 59 4.70 8.88 -0.34
CA LEU A 59 5.90 9.59 0.13
C LEU A 59 5.53 10.68 1.14
N ARG A 60 6.39 10.85 2.15
CA ARG A 60 6.26 11.88 3.19
C ARG A 60 7.13 13.08 2.87
N LYS A 61 6.65 14.27 3.25
CA LYS A 61 7.37 15.53 3.03
C LYS A 61 8.59 15.74 3.95
N SER A 62 8.66 15.01 5.09
CA SER A 62 9.73 15.16 6.08
C SER A 62 9.96 13.88 6.87
N ILE A 63 11.13 13.78 7.49
CA ILE A 63 11.54 12.68 8.36
C ILE A 63 11.07 12.96 9.78
N PHE A 64 10.53 11.95 10.45
CA PHE A 64 10.14 12.00 11.86
C PHE A 64 11.05 11.12 12.72
N LYS A 65 11.14 11.48 14.01
CA LYS A 65 11.93 10.75 15.02
C LYS A 65 11.06 9.74 15.80
N ASN A 66 11.71 8.94 16.64
CA ASN A 66 11.07 8.05 17.63
C ASN A 66 10.12 7.01 17.03
N GLY A 67 10.41 6.49 15.84
CA GLY A 67 9.61 5.46 15.18
C GLY A 67 8.29 5.96 14.58
N PHE A 68 7.96 7.23 14.75
CA PHE A 68 6.76 7.83 14.14
C PHE A 68 6.94 7.86 12.62
N ARG A 69 5.96 7.34 11.89
CA ARG A 69 5.99 7.16 10.42
C ARG A 69 5.27 8.28 9.64
N GLY A 70 4.81 9.31 10.34
CA GLY A 70 3.94 10.34 9.79
C GLY A 70 2.48 9.91 9.73
N SER A 71 1.63 10.86 9.42
CA SER A 71 0.18 10.72 9.26
C SER A 71 -0.23 11.10 7.83
N GLU A 72 -1.51 11.04 7.53
CA GLU A 72 -2.07 11.46 6.24
C GLU A 72 -1.68 12.92 5.87
N ARG A 73 -1.56 13.80 6.86
CA ARG A 73 -1.14 15.21 6.66
C ARG A 73 0.29 15.37 6.20
N ASP A 74 1.11 14.35 6.42
CA ASP A 74 2.54 14.36 6.11
C ASP A 74 2.85 13.78 4.73
N ILE A 75 1.84 13.23 4.04
CA ILE A 75 1.99 12.72 2.68
C ILE A 75 2.10 13.88 1.70
N SER A 76 3.14 13.85 0.87
CA SER A 76 3.41 14.84 -0.18
C SER A 76 3.20 14.32 -1.59
N CYS A 77 3.26 12.99 -1.78
CA CYS A 77 3.14 12.39 -3.10
C CYS A 77 2.46 11.02 -3.03
N VAL A 78 1.57 10.76 -3.97
CA VAL A 78 0.87 9.49 -4.16
C VAL A 78 1.05 9.03 -5.60
N THR A 79 1.37 7.76 -5.78
CA THR A 79 1.65 7.13 -7.09
C THR A 79 0.77 5.92 -7.37
N THR A 80 0.03 5.46 -6.39
CA THR A 80 -0.77 4.25 -6.51
C THR A 80 -1.99 4.29 -5.60
N LEU A 81 -3.09 3.74 -6.09
CA LEU A 81 -4.19 3.25 -5.25
C LEU A 81 -3.86 1.83 -4.82
N TYR A 82 -4.46 1.36 -3.75
CA TYR A 82 -4.19 0.01 -3.25
C TYR A 82 -5.44 -0.63 -2.63
N ALA A 83 -5.39 -1.95 -2.50
CA ALA A 83 -6.32 -2.73 -1.69
C ALA A 83 -5.54 -3.84 -0.97
N ASP A 84 -6.02 -4.19 0.21
CA ASP A 84 -5.52 -5.27 1.04
C ASP A 84 -6.66 -6.29 1.18
N ILE A 85 -6.46 -7.49 0.65
CA ILE A 85 -7.48 -8.54 0.62
C ILE A 85 -6.96 -9.73 1.42
N ASP A 86 -7.49 -9.87 2.62
CA ASP A 86 -7.20 -11.02 3.48
C ASP A 86 -7.81 -12.30 2.89
N ILE A 87 -7.14 -13.43 3.14
CA ILE A 87 -7.61 -14.77 2.80
C ILE A 87 -8.05 -15.47 4.08
N LYS A 88 -9.12 -16.26 3.99
CA LYS A 88 -9.61 -17.06 5.10
C LYS A 88 -8.50 -18.01 5.60
N SER A 89 -8.18 -17.89 6.87
CA SER A 89 -7.12 -18.64 7.53
C SER A 89 -7.42 -18.81 9.01
N GLU A 90 -6.57 -19.54 9.75
CA GLU A 90 -6.67 -19.60 11.23
C GLU A 90 -6.54 -18.23 11.89
N ALA A 91 -5.75 -17.32 11.28
CA ALA A 91 -5.58 -15.95 11.75
C ALA A 91 -6.78 -15.04 11.38
N HIS A 92 -7.44 -15.34 10.26
CA HIS A 92 -8.59 -14.59 9.74
C HIS A 92 -9.79 -15.52 9.60
N LYS A 93 -10.56 -15.68 10.67
CA LYS A 93 -11.70 -16.63 10.76
C LYS A 93 -13.02 -16.06 10.22
N GLU A 94 -13.04 -14.85 9.67
CA GLU A 94 -14.26 -14.30 9.09
C GLU A 94 -14.71 -15.17 7.89
N ILE A 95 -16.00 -15.52 7.90
CA ILE A 95 -16.61 -16.38 6.87
C ILE A 95 -16.67 -15.65 5.52
N SER A 96 -16.67 -14.33 5.55
CA SER A 96 -16.84 -13.43 4.40
C SER A 96 -15.53 -13.01 3.72
N LEU A 97 -14.55 -13.90 3.68
CA LEU A 97 -13.27 -13.70 2.99
C LEU A 97 -13.10 -14.71 1.86
N PRO A 98 -12.27 -14.41 0.84
CA PRO A 98 -11.86 -15.40 -0.17
C PRO A 98 -11.24 -16.63 0.49
N ASN A 99 -11.52 -17.83 -0.04
CA ASN A 99 -10.97 -19.06 0.52
C ASN A 99 -9.52 -19.32 0.06
N SER A 100 -9.07 -18.65 -1.00
CA SER A 100 -7.74 -18.85 -1.56
C SER A 100 -7.21 -17.60 -2.29
N ILE A 101 -5.89 -17.57 -2.47
CA ILE A 101 -5.22 -16.58 -3.32
C ILE A 101 -5.75 -16.63 -4.77
N ALA A 102 -6.07 -17.81 -5.29
CA ALA A 102 -6.64 -17.97 -6.63
C ALA A 102 -7.99 -17.24 -6.74
N GLU A 103 -8.92 -17.50 -5.81
CA GLU A 103 -10.22 -16.81 -5.76
C GLU A 103 -10.07 -15.28 -5.70
N ALA A 104 -9.19 -14.78 -4.83
CA ALA A 104 -8.93 -13.35 -4.72
C ALA A 104 -8.32 -12.77 -6.01
N THR A 105 -7.45 -13.53 -6.67
CA THR A 105 -6.85 -13.13 -7.95
C THR A 105 -7.89 -13.11 -9.08
N ASP A 106 -8.78 -14.10 -9.14
CA ASP A 106 -9.87 -14.15 -10.11
C ASP A 106 -10.84 -12.98 -9.92
N PHE A 107 -11.16 -12.65 -8.68
CA PHE A 107 -11.94 -11.45 -8.36
C PHE A 107 -11.26 -10.17 -8.89
N LEU A 108 -9.96 -9.98 -8.64
CA LEU A 108 -9.24 -8.82 -9.14
C LEU A 108 -9.22 -8.75 -10.67
N ASN A 109 -9.09 -9.91 -11.33
CA ASN A 109 -9.15 -10.02 -12.79
C ASN A 109 -10.55 -9.74 -13.36
N SER A 110 -11.59 -9.89 -12.56
CA SER A 110 -12.97 -9.56 -12.93
C SER A 110 -13.30 -8.07 -12.84
N LEU A 111 -12.51 -7.29 -12.09
CA LEU A 111 -12.72 -5.86 -11.95
C LEU A 111 -12.56 -5.14 -13.29
N LYS A 112 -13.35 -4.07 -13.51
CA LYS A 112 -13.22 -3.22 -14.71
C LYS A 112 -11.84 -2.56 -14.79
N ILE A 113 -11.28 -2.17 -13.64
CA ILE A 113 -9.94 -1.60 -13.52
C ILE A 113 -9.07 -2.65 -12.85
N LYS A 114 -8.17 -3.25 -13.62
CA LYS A 114 -7.28 -4.31 -13.12
C LYS A 114 -6.08 -3.74 -12.38
N PRO A 115 -5.58 -4.39 -11.31
CA PRO A 115 -4.38 -3.95 -10.64
C PRO A 115 -3.15 -4.04 -11.56
N SER A 116 -2.23 -3.11 -11.38
CA SER A 116 -0.93 -3.10 -12.07
C SER A 116 0.05 -4.10 -11.44
N ILE A 117 -0.06 -4.29 -10.12
CA ILE A 117 0.82 -5.19 -9.36
C ILE A 117 -0.04 -5.92 -8.31
N ILE A 118 0.19 -7.24 -8.18
CA ILE A 118 -0.37 -8.08 -7.11
C ILE A 118 0.80 -8.70 -6.35
N VAL A 119 0.78 -8.60 -5.04
CA VAL A 119 1.78 -9.17 -4.13
C VAL A 119 1.09 -10.15 -3.18
N ASN A 120 1.60 -11.36 -3.09
CA ASN A 120 1.20 -12.31 -2.07
C ASN A 120 1.87 -11.89 -0.74
N SER A 121 1.08 -11.49 0.26
CA SER A 121 1.55 -11.08 1.58
C SER A 121 1.78 -12.25 2.55
N GLY A 122 1.40 -13.47 2.15
CA GLY A 122 1.40 -14.67 2.98
C GLY A 122 0.05 -14.96 3.63
N ASN A 123 -0.67 -13.94 4.09
CA ASN A 123 -2.01 -14.06 4.69
C ASN A 123 -3.12 -13.53 3.77
N GLY A 124 -2.75 -13.01 2.60
CA GLY A 124 -3.65 -12.41 1.64
C GLY A 124 -2.89 -11.85 0.46
N ILE A 125 -3.47 -10.88 -0.21
CA ILE A 125 -2.86 -10.19 -1.34
C ILE A 125 -2.96 -8.67 -1.20
N HIS A 126 -1.84 -8.00 -1.43
CA HIS A 126 -1.81 -6.55 -1.61
C HIS A 126 -1.85 -6.23 -3.10
N CYS A 127 -2.73 -5.34 -3.48
CA CYS A 127 -2.97 -4.96 -4.86
C CYS A 127 -2.70 -3.48 -5.05
N TYR A 128 -2.02 -3.14 -6.14
CA TYR A 128 -1.64 -1.77 -6.44
C TYR A 128 -2.11 -1.38 -7.85
N TRP A 129 -2.73 -0.22 -7.95
CA TRP A 129 -3.12 0.42 -9.21
C TRP A 129 -2.26 1.65 -9.40
N LEU A 130 -1.21 1.52 -10.18
CA LEU A 130 -0.30 2.63 -10.48
C LEU A 130 -1.06 3.70 -11.26
N ILE A 131 -0.88 4.95 -10.88
CA ILE A 131 -1.42 6.10 -11.60
C ILE A 131 -0.38 6.60 -12.61
N ASP A 132 -0.84 7.14 -13.73
CA ASP A 132 0.01 7.53 -14.86
C ASP A 132 1.09 8.56 -14.48
N LYS A 133 0.76 9.48 -13.59
CA LYS A 133 1.70 10.48 -13.07
C LYS A 133 1.55 10.60 -11.56
N PRO A 134 2.67 10.80 -10.83
CA PRO A 134 2.62 11.08 -9.40
C PRO A 134 1.68 12.25 -9.09
N PHE A 135 0.80 12.06 -8.13
CA PHE A 135 -0.04 13.13 -7.62
C PHE A 135 0.67 13.84 -6.47
N ILE A 136 1.09 15.07 -6.72
CA ILE A 136 1.76 15.91 -5.72
C ILE A 136 0.71 16.63 -4.87
N ILE A 137 0.89 16.60 -3.56
CA ILE A 137 0.00 17.24 -2.59
C ILE A 137 0.70 18.49 -2.05
N GLU A 138 0.38 19.63 -2.59
CA GLU A 138 0.92 20.92 -2.17
C GLU A 138 -0.02 21.64 -1.22
N THR A 139 -1.33 21.51 -1.46
CA THR A 139 -2.38 22.22 -0.71
C THR A 139 -3.29 21.26 0.04
N GLU A 140 -4.09 21.79 0.96
CA GLU A 140 -5.12 21.01 1.65
C GLU A 140 -6.26 20.58 0.70
N ASP A 141 -6.50 21.33 -0.36
CA ASP A 141 -7.50 20.95 -1.36
C ASP A 141 -7.02 19.81 -2.25
N ASP A 142 -5.72 19.75 -2.61
CA ASP A 142 -5.12 18.57 -3.24
C ASP A 142 -5.30 17.34 -2.36
N ARG A 143 -5.06 17.48 -1.06
CA ARG A 143 -5.22 16.39 -0.09
C ARG A 143 -6.66 15.88 -0.04
N LYS A 144 -7.64 16.80 0.05
CA LYS A 144 -9.06 16.44 0.03
C LYS A 144 -9.43 15.75 -1.27
N TYR A 145 -8.93 16.25 -2.39
CA TYR A 145 -9.19 15.68 -3.71
C TYR A 145 -8.67 14.24 -3.80
N ILE A 146 -7.38 14.01 -3.53
CA ILE A 146 -6.81 12.66 -3.61
C ILE A 146 -7.43 11.71 -2.58
N SER A 147 -7.72 12.18 -1.35
CA SER A 147 -8.45 11.37 -0.36
C SER A 147 -9.85 10.98 -0.85
N SER A 148 -10.52 11.85 -1.61
CA SER A 148 -11.82 11.53 -2.20
C SER A 148 -11.72 10.45 -3.29
N ILE A 149 -10.64 10.44 -4.06
CA ILE A 149 -10.32 9.40 -5.05
C ILE A 149 -10.10 8.06 -4.35
N PHE A 150 -9.27 8.02 -3.30
CA PHE A 150 -9.05 6.81 -2.50
C PHE A 150 -10.35 6.24 -1.94
N LYS A 151 -11.19 7.10 -1.34
CA LYS A 151 -12.49 6.69 -0.81
C LYS A 151 -13.45 6.19 -1.90
N GLY A 152 -13.45 6.86 -3.06
CA GLY A 152 -14.26 6.47 -4.21
C GLY A 152 -13.82 5.10 -4.75
N PHE A 153 -12.53 4.92 -4.93
CA PHE A 153 -11.94 3.68 -5.41
C PHE A 153 -12.20 2.52 -4.44
N GLY A 154 -11.96 2.73 -3.14
CA GLY A 154 -12.24 1.70 -2.15
C GLY A 154 -13.72 1.33 -2.07
N ARG A 155 -14.65 2.30 -2.20
CA ARG A 155 -16.08 1.97 -2.32
C ARG A 155 -16.37 1.13 -3.55
N TYR A 156 -15.72 1.41 -4.68
CA TYR A 156 -15.85 0.59 -5.88
C TYR A 156 -15.40 -0.85 -5.64
N VAL A 157 -14.18 -1.07 -5.14
CA VAL A 157 -13.66 -2.41 -4.86
C VAL A 157 -14.56 -3.16 -3.87
N ASN A 158 -14.97 -2.49 -2.77
CA ASN A 158 -15.87 -3.08 -1.78
C ASN A 158 -17.26 -3.41 -2.36
N SER A 159 -17.78 -2.59 -3.28
CA SER A 159 -19.08 -2.89 -3.90
C SER A 159 -19.03 -4.12 -4.79
N GLU A 160 -17.90 -4.34 -5.49
CA GLU A 160 -17.69 -5.55 -6.30
C GLU A 160 -17.50 -6.78 -5.40
N ALA A 161 -16.71 -6.67 -4.32
CA ALA A 161 -16.50 -7.75 -3.35
C ALA A 161 -17.81 -8.18 -2.65
N LYS A 162 -18.69 -7.25 -2.34
CA LYS A 162 -20.01 -7.55 -1.75
C LYS A 162 -20.89 -8.42 -2.64
N LYS A 163 -20.71 -8.41 -3.96
CA LYS A 163 -21.44 -9.32 -4.85
C LYS A 163 -21.07 -10.78 -4.64
N LEU A 164 -19.89 -11.02 -4.05
CA LEU A 164 -19.38 -12.34 -3.65
C LEU A 164 -19.56 -12.58 -2.14
N GLU A 165 -20.30 -11.71 -1.45
CA GLU A 165 -20.49 -11.72 0.00
C GLU A 165 -19.20 -11.53 0.81
N TRP A 166 -18.16 -10.96 0.19
CA TRP A 166 -16.89 -10.70 0.84
C TRP A 166 -16.85 -9.34 1.52
N LYS A 167 -16.14 -9.29 2.64
CA LYS A 167 -15.85 -8.09 3.41
C LYS A 167 -14.36 -7.79 3.30
N ILE A 168 -14.01 -6.86 2.43
CA ILE A 168 -12.64 -6.37 2.28
C ILE A 168 -12.42 -5.17 3.18
N ASP A 169 -11.23 -5.05 3.76
CA ASP A 169 -10.86 -3.92 4.60
C ASP A 169 -11.00 -2.59 3.85
N SER A 170 -11.63 -1.63 4.54
CA SER A 170 -11.81 -0.28 4.02
C SER A 170 -10.52 0.52 4.18
N VAL A 171 -9.62 0.43 3.20
CA VAL A 171 -8.30 1.03 3.27
C VAL A 171 -8.29 2.30 2.43
N TYR A 172 -8.44 3.46 3.08
CA TYR A 172 -8.50 4.77 2.41
C TYR A 172 -7.44 5.75 2.96
N ASP A 173 -6.46 5.24 3.68
CA ASP A 173 -5.45 6.05 4.36
C ASP A 173 -4.26 6.30 3.43
N LEU A 174 -3.98 7.58 3.12
CA LEU A 174 -2.81 7.97 2.31
C LEU A 174 -1.48 7.59 2.97
N ALA A 175 -1.45 7.43 4.31
CA ALA A 175 -0.27 7.07 5.08
C ALA A 175 -0.12 5.56 5.35
N ARG A 176 -0.92 4.71 4.67
CA ARG A 176 -0.87 3.25 4.83
C ARG A 176 0.54 2.70 4.67
N ILE A 177 0.84 1.70 5.46
CA ILE A 177 1.98 0.81 5.26
C ILE A 177 1.47 -0.58 4.88
N LEU A 178 2.08 -1.22 3.91
CA LEU A 178 1.76 -2.53 3.36
C LEU A 178 3.02 -3.38 3.21
#